data_fe47416ba34d38f640dc99734328da29
#
_entry.id   fe47416ba34d38f640dc99734328da29
#
_cell.length_a   1.000
_cell.length_b   1.000
_cell.length_c   1.000
_cell.angle_alpha   90.00
_cell.angle_beta   90.00
_cell.angle_gamma   90.00
#
_symmetry.space_group_name_H-M   'P 1'
#
loop_
_entity.id
_entity.type
_entity.pdbx_description
1 polymer ?
#
loop_
_entity_poly.entity_id
_entity_poly.type
_entity_poly.pdbx_seq_one_letter_code
_entity_poly.pdbx_strand_id
1 'polypeptide(L)'
;THFHDILTGSCVQESREFAMGKLAEAIATAQSEQAKAFEKLSANVDTSMFPADDCIRRTVSEGAGVGYGIANYAGVPNPERGAGKVRVYTVFNASAMARHELTELTLWDYTGDLDRLEVVDHEGRAVAFQLRDCEPVRYWDHYFVRVLIEADVPAMGHAVYAVREKEVTDYPTHLLKAEREELPNGPVVLE
;
A
#
# COMPACT_ATOMS: atom_id res chain seq x y z
N THR A 1 12.22 29.00 -11.75
CA THR A 1 10.94 28.44 -12.20
C THR A 1 9.77 29.44 -12.13
N HIS A 2 9.91 30.54 -11.38
CA HIS A 2 8.86 31.58 -11.26
C HIS A 2 8.87 32.61 -12.37
N PHE A 3 9.74 32.46 -13.34
CA PHE A 3 9.76 33.37 -14.48
C PHE A 3 8.46 33.26 -15.30
N HIS A 4 7.91 34.37 -15.75
CA HIS A 4 6.54 34.38 -16.30
C HIS A 4 6.35 33.46 -17.51
N ASP A 5 7.35 33.32 -18.37
CA ASP A 5 7.26 32.44 -19.54
C ASP A 5 7.28 30.94 -19.16
N ILE A 6 7.98 30.57 -18.09
CA ILE A 6 8.02 29.17 -17.59
C ILE A 6 6.69 28.82 -16.94
N LEU A 7 6.17 29.69 -16.08
CA LEU A 7 4.93 29.44 -15.34
C LEU A 7 3.73 29.29 -16.28
N THR A 8 3.65 30.09 -17.32
CA THR A 8 2.55 30.06 -18.31
C THR A 8 2.74 28.97 -19.38
N GLY A 9 3.91 28.37 -19.46
CA GLY A 9 4.22 27.35 -20.46
C GLY A 9 4.56 27.88 -21.84
N SER A 10 4.79 29.19 -21.97
CA SER A 10 5.15 29.85 -23.24
C SER A 10 6.66 29.90 -23.50
N CYS A 11 7.46 29.28 -22.63
CA CYS A 11 8.90 29.22 -22.77
C CYS A 11 9.37 28.25 -23.87
N VAL A 12 10.61 28.43 -24.30
CA VAL A 12 11.26 27.50 -25.23
C VAL A 12 11.45 26.12 -24.55
N GLN A 13 11.58 25.08 -25.36
CA GLN A 13 11.61 23.67 -24.88
C GLN A 13 12.72 23.47 -23.85
N GLU A 14 13.91 23.98 -24.08
CA GLU A 14 15.07 23.79 -23.18
C GLU A 14 14.82 24.37 -21.79
N SER A 15 14.19 25.57 -21.73
CA SER A 15 13.82 26.18 -20.45
C SER A 15 12.77 25.40 -19.70
N ARG A 16 11.80 24.81 -20.42
CA ARG A 16 10.78 23.93 -19.84
C ARG A 16 11.41 22.67 -19.30
N GLU A 17 12.24 21.99 -20.08
CA GLU A 17 12.91 20.76 -19.66
C GLU A 17 13.81 21.00 -18.45
N PHE A 18 14.55 22.10 -18.42
CA PHE A 18 15.35 22.49 -17.26
C PHE A 18 14.45 22.70 -16.02
N ALA A 19 13.37 23.47 -16.17
CA ALA A 19 12.46 23.75 -15.06
C ALA A 19 11.78 22.48 -14.55
N MET A 20 11.30 21.61 -15.43
CA MET A 20 10.70 20.32 -15.07
C MET A 20 11.71 19.41 -14.37
N GLY A 21 12.96 19.37 -14.85
CA GLY A 21 14.03 18.61 -14.21
C GLY A 21 14.31 19.11 -12.79
N LYS A 22 14.35 20.42 -12.58
CA LYS A 22 14.55 21.00 -11.23
C LYS A 22 13.37 20.76 -10.29
N LEU A 23 12.16 20.80 -10.79
CA LEU A 23 10.97 20.44 -10.00
C LEU A 23 10.97 18.96 -9.62
N ALA A 24 11.30 18.07 -10.57
CA ALA A 24 11.40 16.65 -10.30
C ALA A 24 12.48 16.34 -9.25
N GLU A 25 13.65 16.98 -9.34
CA GLU A 25 14.72 16.87 -8.34
C GLU A 25 14.25 17.32 -6.95
N ALA A 26 13.57 18.46 -6.86
CA ALA A 26 13.05 18.98 -5.60
C ALA A 26 11.99 18.05 -4.98
N ILE A 27 11.08 17.52 -5.79
CA ILE A 27 10.05 16.57 -5.36
C ILE A 27 10.71 15.28 -4.86
N ALA A 28 11.64 14.70 -5.61
CA ALA A 28 12.33 13.47 -5.23
C ALA A 28 13.11 13.65 -3.92
N THR A 29 13.78 14.78 -3.74
CA THR A 29 14.49 15.11 -2.52
C THR A 29 13.53 15.23 -1.33
N ALA A 30 12.41 15.95 -1.49
CA ALA A 30 11.41 16.10 -0.44
C ALA A 30 10.78 14.74 -0.06
N GLN A 31 10.45 13.91 -1.03
CA GLN A 31 9.91 12.56 -0.80
C GLN A 31 10.92 11.65 -0.09
N SER A 32 12.20 11.73 -0.45
CA SER A 32 13.26 10.97 0.23
C SER A 32 13.39 11.37 1.71
N GLU A 33 13.41 12.67 2.00
CA GLU A 33 13.49 13.15 3.38
C GLU A 33 12.22 12.84 4.18
N GLN A 34 11.04 12.91 3.54
CA GLN A 34 9.78 12.50 4.14
C GLN A 34 9.80 11.01 4.51
N ALA A 35 10.26 10.13 3.60
CA ALA A 35 10.35 8.70 3.86
C ALA A 35 11.28 8.40 5.05
N LYS A 36 12.45 9.04 5.11
CA LYS A 36 13.37 8.92 6.25
C LYS A 36 12.77 9.42 7.57
N ALA A 37 12.00 10.50 7.51
CA ALA A 37 11.31 11.02 8.69
C ALA A 37 10.23 10.04 9.17
N PHE A 38 9.43 9.49 8.26
CA PHE A 38 8.41 8.51 8.60
C PHE A 38 9.01 7.20 9.14
N GLU A 39 10.13 6.74 8.60
CA GLU A 39 10.87 5.58 9.12
C GLU A 39 11.28 5.81 10.59
N LYS A 40 11.83 6.98 10.89
CA LYS A 40 12.22 7.33 12.28
C LYS A 40 11.03 7.46 13.21
N LEU A 41 9.92 8.04 12.74
CA LEU A 41 8.70 8.17 13.53
C LEU A 41 8.06 6.79 13.78
N SER A 42 7.97 5.95 12.73
CA SER A 42 7.40 4.60 12.84
C SER A 42 8.15 3.73 13.84
N ALA A 43 9.47 3.89 13.95
CA ALA A 43 10.28 3.15 14.92
C ALA A 43 9.91 3.43 16.40
N ASN A 44 9.14 4.51 16.65
CA ASN A 44 8.65 4.87 17.99
C ASN A 44 7.14 4.62 18.17
N VAL A 45 6.48 4.06 17.16
CA VAL A 45 5.06 3.69 17.24
C VAL A 45 4.95 2.30 17.85
N ASP A 46 4.12 2.17 18.89
CA ASP A 46 3.83 0.87 19.47
C ASP A 46 2.91 0.08 18.52
N THR A 47 3.40 -1.05 18.04
CA THR A 47 2.67 -1.98 17.17
C THR A 47 2.51 -3.36 17.84
N SER A 48 2.77 -3.47 19.13
CA SER A 48 2.75 -4.74 19.87
C SER A 48 1.37 -5.40 19.94
N MET A 49 0.29 -4.64 19.64
CA MET A 49 -1.06 -5.18 19.49
C MET A 49 -1.20 -6.13 18.28
N PHE A 50 -0.27 -6.07 17.34
CA PHE A 50 -0.23 -6.98 16.19
C PHE A 50 1.00 -7.89 16.33
N PRO A 51 0.82 -9.11 16.85
CA PRO A 51 1.94 -10.02 17.03
C PRO A 51 2.57 -10.33 15.67
N ALA A 52 3.90 -10.28 15.64
CA ALA A 52 4.66 -10.70 14.47
C ALA A 52 4.35 -12.17 14.17
N ASP A 53 4.21 -12.49 12.89
CA ASP A 53 4.08 -13.87 12.46
C ASP A 53 5.40 -14.60 12.68
N ASP A 54 5.39 -15.62 13.55
CA ASP A 54 6.57 -16.45 13.89
C ASP A 54 7.11 -17.24 12.69
N CYS A 55 6.37 -17.32 11.60
CA CYS A 55 6.76 -17.97 10.35
C CYS A 55 7.60 -17.07 9.44
N ILE A 56 8.34 -16.12 9.98
CA ILE A 56 9.15 -15.18 9.20
C ILE A 56 10.32 -15.92 8.52
N ARG A 57 10.05 -16.53 7.41
CA ARG A 57 11.01 -16.49 6.32
C ARG A 57 10.87 -15.11 5.70
N ARG A 58 11.91 -14.31 5.84
CA ARG A 58 11.99 -13.02 5.19
C ARG A 58 11.62 -13.18 3.72
N THR A 59 10.40 -12.89 3.37
CA THR A 59 10.06 -12.48 2.02
C THR A 59 10.61 -11.08 1.93
N VAL A 60 11.84 -10.99 1.47
CA VAL A 60 12.53 -9.73 1.43
C VAL A 60 12.00 -9.01 0.23
N SER A 61 11.06 -8.11 0.41
CA SER A 61 10.70 -7.09 -0.56
C SER A 61 11.80 -6.03 -0.69
N GLU A 62 12.88 -6.18 0.04
CA GLU A 62 14.09 -5.36 -0.08
C GLU A 62 14.63 -5.45 -1.51
N GLY A 63 14.55 -4.35 -2.24
CA GLY A 63 15.00 -4.27 -3.62
C GLY A 63 13.89 -4.34 -4.67
N ALA A 64 12.66 -4.70 -4.32
CA ALA A 64 11.53 -4.51 -5.22
C ALA A 64 11.20 -3.01 -5.36
N GLY A 65 10.78 -2.56 -6.55
CA GLY A 65 10.45 -1.17 -6.82
C GLY A 65 11.63 -0.33 -7.29
N VAL A 66 11.42 0.97 -7.38
CA VAL A 66 12.32 1.90 -8.07
C VAL A 66 13.29 2.64 -7.16
N GLY A 67 13.28 2.31 -5.86
CA GLY A 67 14.18 2.90 -4.89
C GLY A 67 13.53 3.92 -3.97
N TYR A 68 14.32 4.35 -3.01
CA TYR A 68 13.89 5.21 -1.92
C TYR A 68 13.54 6.62 -2.41
N GLY A 69 12.41 7.13 -1.97
CA GLY A 69 11.97 8.50 -2.25
C GLY A 69 11.33 8.71 -3.61
N ILE A 70 11.22 7.68 -4.43
CA ILE A 70 10.49 7.77 -5.70
C ILE A 70 9.17 7.00 -5.54
N ALA A 71 8.09 7.74 -5.33
CA ALA A 71 6.77 7.15 -5.23
C ALA A 71 6.19 6.86 -6.62
N ASN A 72 5.67 5.66 -6.82
CA ASN A 72 4.87 5.29 -7.99
C ASN A 72 5.53 5.56 -9.36
N TYR A 73 6.80 5.23 -9.51
CA TYR A 73 7.41 5.29 -10.83
C TYR A 73 6.77 4.28 -11.77
N ALA A 74 6.28 4.74 -12.91
CA ALA A 74 5.62 3.89 -13.92
C ALA A 74 4.54 2.95 -13.36
N GLY A 75 3.84 3.36 -12.30
CA GLY A 75 2.79 2.57 -11.66
C GLY A 75 3.32 1.48 -10.70
N VAL A 76 4.62 1.42 -10.46
CA VAL A 76 5.23 0.53 -9.48
C VAL A 76 5.38 1.27 -8.15
N PRO A 77 4.74 0.80 -7.08
CA PRO A 77 4.86 1.42 -5.76
C PRO A 77 6.24 1.17 -5.14
N ASN A 78 6.60 1.96 -4.13
CA ASN A 78 7.79 1.69 -3.36
C ASN A 78 7.66 0.36 -2.59
N PRO A 79 8.76 -0.38 -2.41
CA PRO A 79 8.72 -1.61 -1.65
C PRO A 79 8.41 -1.33 -0.19
N GLU A 80 7.53 -2.15 0.38
CA GLU A 80 7.37 -2.23 1.83
C GLU A 80 8.48 -3.10 2.42
N ARG A 81 8.74 -2.93 3.70
CA ARG A 81 9.70 -3.76 4.45
C ARG A 81 9.01 -4.71 5.41
N GLY A 82 7.84 -5.20 5.02
CA GLY A 82 7.07 -6.15 5.80
C GLY A 82 7.40 -7.60 5.43
N ALA A 83 7.16 -8.52 6.35
CA ALA A 83 7.28 -9.95 6.17
C ALA A 83 6.12 -10.68 6.84
N GLY A 84 5.87 -11.92 6.42
CA GLY A 84 4.82 -12.76 6.98
C GLY A 84 3.41 -12.40 6.50
N LYS A 85 2.41 -12.93 7.21
CA LYS A 85 1.00 -12.78 6.88
C LYS A 85 0.30 -11.61 7.59
N VAL A 86 0.95 -11.05 8.60
CA VAL A 86 0.49 -9.84 9.30
C VAL A 86 1.36 -8.67 8.85
N ARG A 87 0.77 -7.73 8.15
CA ARG A 87 1.45 -6.53 7.63
C ARG A 87 0.92 -5.31 8.33
N VAL A 88 1.79 -4.62 9.07
CA VAL A 88 1.43 -3.44 9.86
C VAL A 88 1.86 -2.18 9.14
N TYR A 89 0.94 -1.25 9.02
CA TYR A 89 1.14 0.04 8.35
C TYR A 89 0.88 1.18 9.31
N THR A 90 1.77 2.14 9.32
CA THR A 90 1.56 3.42 10.00
C THR A 90 1.24 4.48 8.96
N VAL A 91 0.03 5.01 9.01
CA VAL A 91 -0.44 6.08 8.12
C VAL A 91 -0.27 7.42 8.83
N PHE A 92 0.47 8.33 8.21
CA PHE A 92 0.76 9.65 8.77
C PHE A 92 -0.07 10.74 8.13
N ASN A 93 -0.51 11.68 8.95
CA ASN A 93 -1.18 12.90 8.52
C ASN A 93 -0.38 14.13 8.99
N ALA A 94 0.31 14.78 8.07
CA ALA A 94 1.08 15.99 8.33
C ALA A 94 0.24 17.29 8.28
N SER A 95 -1.07 17.19 8.04
CA SER A 95 -1.95 18.36 8.00
C SER A 95 -2.46 18.75 9.39
N ALA A 96 -2.84 20.02 9.54
CA ALA A 96 -3.42 20.54 10.79
C ALA A 96 -4.89 20.11 11.02
N MET A 97 -5.46 19.32 10.15
CA MET A 97 -6.84 18.80 10.25
C MET A 97 -6.82 17.28 10.26
N ALA A 98 -7.71 16.67 11.03
CA ALA A 98 -7.97 15.24 10.95
C ALA A 98 -8.46 14.88 9.54
N ARG A 99 -8.07 13.71 9.05
CA ARG A 99 -8.44 13.21 7.73
C ARG A 99 -9.15 11.88 7.84
N HIS A 100 -10.22 11.78 7.06
CA HIS A 100 -10.94 10.55 6.79
C HIS A 100 -10.90 10.36 5.26
N GLU A 101 -10.00 9.54 4.77
CA GLU A 101 -9.70 9.45 3.34
C GLU A 101 -9.40 8.01 2.92
N LEU A 102 -9.66 7.73 1.63
CA LEU A 102 -9.17 6.49 1.03
C LEU A 102 -7.65 6.54 0.92
N THR A 103 -7.01 5.56 1.53
CA THR A 103 -5.55 5.43 1.55
C THR A 103 -5.15 4.09 0.92
N GLU A 104 -4.14 4.11 0.06
CA GLU A 104 -3.62 2.91 -0.57
C GLU A 104 -2.49 2.32 0.26
N LEU A 105 -2.63 1.05 0.60
CA LEU A 105 -1.57 0.21 1.16
C LEU A 105 -1.09 -0.76 0.07
N THR A 106 0.20 -1.04 0.04
CA THR A 106 0.77 -1.99 -0.91
C THR A 106 1.33 -3.19 -0.18
N LEU A 107 0.88 -4.37 -0.55
CA LEU A 107 1.38 -5.66 -0.06
C LEU A 107 2.36 -6.23 -1.08
N TRP A 108 3.65 -6.21 -0.77
CA TRP A 108 4.66 -6.88 -1.59
C TRP A 108 4.89 -8.31 -1.10
N ASP A 109 4.98 -9.25 -2.06
CA ASP A 109 5.31 -10.65 -1.82
C ASP A 109 4.49 -11.26 -0.67
N TYR A 110 3.20 -10.95 -0.63
CA TYR A 110 2.31 -11.45 0.39
C TYR A 110 2.05 -12.94 0.21
N THR A 111 2.33 -13.72 1.24
CA THR A 111 2.21 -15.18 1.22
C THR A 111 0.90 -15.71 1.77
N GLY A 112 0.03 -14.82 2.25
CA GLY A 112 -1.29 -15.16 2.74
C GLY A 112 -2.32 -15.31 1.63
N ASP A 113 -3.49 -15.78 2.00
CA ASP A 113 -4.65 -15.92 1.12
C ASP A 113 -5.34 -14.56 0.95
N LEU A 114 -5.36 -14.06 -0.29
CA LEU A 114 -5.97 -12.76 -0.62
C LEU A 114 -7.50 -12.77 -0.46
N ASP A 115 -8.15 -13.92 -0.63
CA ASP A 115 -9.60 -14.05 -0.46
C ASP A 115 -10.01 -14.00 1.02
N ARG A 116 -9.04 -14.13 1.90
CA ARG A 116 -9.24 -14.13 3.35
C ARG A 116 -8.67 -12.90 4.04
N LEU A 117 -8.32 -11.87 3.27
CA LEU A 117 -7.82 -10.63 3.85
C LEU A 117 -8.86 -9.97 4.75
N GLU A 118 -8.38 -9.44 5.84
CA GLU A 118 -9.07 -8.41 6.62
C GLU A 118 -8.11 -7.28 6.93
N VAL A 119 -8.66 -6.09 7.08
CA VAL A 119 -7.94 -4.92 7.58
C VAL A 119 -8.51 -4.55 8.92
N VAL A 120 -7.65 -4.33 9.90
CA VAL A 120 -8.05 -3.91 11.24
C VAL A 120 -7.27 -2.69 11.69
N ASP A 121 -7.89 -1.87 12.54
CA ASP A 121 -7.23 -0.75 13.21
C ASP A 121 -6.48 -1.19 14.48
N HIS A 122 -5.87 -0.25 15.18
CA HIS A 122 -5.11 -0.48 16.41
C HIS A 122 -5.94 -1.06 17.57
N GLU A 123 -7.26 -0.97 17.53
CA GLU A 123 -8.19 -1.56 18.50
C GLU A 123 -8.73 -2.94 18.03
N GLY A 124 -8.27 -3.42 16.88
CA GLY A 124 -8.75 -4.67 16.28
C GLY A 124 -10.10 -4.59 15.59
N ARG A 125 -10.64 -3.38 15.38
CA ARG A 125 -11.91 -3.19 14.66
C ARG A 125 -11.68 -3.34 13.17
N ALA A 126 -12.61 -4.01 12.50
CA ALA A 126 -12.57 -4.17 11.06
C ALA A 126 -12.69 -2.82 10.35
N VAL A 127 -11.83 -2.60 9.38
CA VAL A 127 -11.80 -1.42 8.51
C VAL A 127 -12.27 -1.82 7.12
N ALA A 128 -13.14 -1.03 6.53
CA ALA A 128 -13.60 -1.24 5.16
C ALA A 128 -12.42 -1.15 4.19
N PHE A 129 -12.31 -2.10 3.28
CA PHE A 129 -11.24 -2.13 2.29
C PHE A 129 -11.71 -2.67 0.95
N GLN A 130 -10.93 -2.42 -0.08
CA GLN A 130 -11.11 -2.96 -1.41
C GLN A 130 -9.75 -3.29 -2.02
N LEU A 131 -9.64 -4.47 -2.65
CA LEU A 131 -8.49 -4.76 -3.52
C LEU A 131 -8.62 -3.90 -4.78
N ARG A 132 -7.57 -3.14 -5.09
CA ARG A 132 -7.51 -2.34 -6.31
C ARG A 132 -7.16 -3.20 -7.52
N ASP A 133 -6.32 -4.18 -7.31
CA ASP A 133 -5.86 -5.11 -8.34
C ASP A 133 -6.64 -6.42 -8.23
N CYS A 134 -7.22 -6.88 -9.34
CA CYS A 134 -7.95 -8.15 -9.39
C CYS A 134 -7.02 -9.35 -9.17
N GLU A 135 -5.75 -9.20 -9.55
CA GLU A 135 -4.71 -10.21 -9.40
C GLU A 135 -3.41 -9.53 -8.96
N PRO A 136 -2.48 -10.26 -8.30
CA PRO A 136 -1.17 -9.72 -7.97
C PRO A 136 -0.42 -9.24 -9.21
N VAL A 137 0.08 -8.01 -9.16
CA VAL A 137 0.84 -7.40 -10.24
C VAL A 137 2.28 -7.85 -10.14
N ARG A 138 2.79 -8.44 -11.21
CA ARG A 138 4.20 -8.88 -11.26
C ARG A 138 5.12 -7.72 -11.61
N TYR A 139 6.22 -7.62 -10.86
CA TYR A 139 7.34 -6.74 -11.16
C TYR A 139 8.66 -7.49 -10.93
N TRP A 140 9.33 -7.87 -12.01
CA TRP A 140 10.47 -8.79 -12.01
C TRP A 140 10.10 -10.13 -11.36
N ASP A 141 10.80 -10.53 -10.30
CA ASP A 141 10.51 -11.76 -9.53
C ASP A 141 9.65 -11.50 -8.29
N HIS A 142 9.09 -10.30 -8.19
CA HIS A 142 8.25 -9.86 -7.09
C HIS A 142 6.80 -9.66 -7.55
N TYR A 143 5.88 -9.68 -6.59
CA TYR A 143 4.46 -9.41 -6.80
C TYR A 143 3.97 -8.41 -5.78
N PHE A 144 3.05 -7.58 -6.17
CA PHE A 144 2.37 -6.69 -5.23
C PHE A 144 0.86 -6.65 -5.48
N VAL A 145 0.12 -6.34 -4.42
CA VAL A 145 -1.32 -6.07 -4.45
C VAL A 145 -1.58 -4.76 -3.72
N ARG A 146 -2.44 -3.93 -4.26
CA ARG A 146 -2.84 -2.66 -3.65
C ARG A 146 -4.19 -2.81 -2.98
N VAL A 147 -4.23 -2.40 -1.72
CA VAL A 147 -5.42 -2.42 -0.86
C VAL A 147 -5.80 -0.98 -0.56
N LEU A 148 -6.99 -0.57 -0.96
CA LEU A 148 -7.58 0.70 -0.57
C LEU A 148 -8.31 0.52 0.75
N ILE A 149 -8.01 1.34 1.72
CA ILE A 149 -8.67 1.37 3.03
C ILE A 149 -9.31 2.73 3.27
N GLU A 150 -10.34 2.75 4.09
CA GLU A 150 -10.91 3.96 4.64
C GLU A 150 -10.17 4.30 5.93
N ALA A 151 -9.23 5.26 5.84
CA ALA A 151 -8.34 5.59 6.94
C ALA A 151 -8.78 6.84 7.69
N ASP A 152 -8.87 6.73 9.02
CA ASP A 152 -9.05 7.86 9.93
C ASP A 152 -7.72 8.21 10.59
N VAL A 153 -7.21 9.41 10.32
CA VAL A 153 -5.90 9.84 10.83
C VAL A 153 -6.02 11.21 11.49
N PRO A 154 -5.66 11.33 12.78
CA PRO A 154 -5.75 12.61 13.50
C PRO A 154 -4.84 13.69 12.89
N ALA A 155 -5.15 14.95 13.18
CA ALA A 155 -4.32 16.09 12.77
C ALA A 155 -2.91 15.95 13.33
N MET A 156 -1.89 16.22 12.51
CA MET A 156 -0.46 16.15 12.90
C MET A 156 -0.12 14.84 13.61
N GLY A 157 -0.75 13.73 13.20
CA GLY A 157 -0.66 12.46 13.89
C GLY A 157 -0.51 11.27 12.96
N HIS A 158 -0.79 10.10 13.51
CA HIS A 158 -0.74 8.84 12.78
C HIS A 158 -1.87 7.90 13.24
N ALA A 159 -2.14 6.89 12.42
CA ALA A 159 -2.98 5.75 12.74
C ALA A 159 -2.26 4.46 12.31
N VAL A 160 -2.53 3.37 13.01
CA VAL A 160 -1.93 2.06 12.72
C VAL A 160 -3.01 1.12 12.23
N TYR A 161 -2.72 0.45 11.14
CA TYR A 161 -3.58 -0.56 10.52
C TYR A 161 -2.79 -1.85 10.31
N ALA A 162 -3.45 -2.97 10.42
CA ALA A 162 -2.88 -4.25 10.03
C ALA A 162 -3.71 -4.90 8.95
N VAL A 163 -3.04 -5.43 7.94
CA VAL A 163 -3.60 -6.33 6.94
C VAL A 163 -3.18 -7.74 7.33
N ARG A 164 -4.13 -8.65 7.45
CA ARG A 164 -3.88 -10.03 7.88
C ARG A 164 -4.91 -11.00 7.29
N GLU A 165 -4.68 -12.29 7.44
CA GLU A 165 -5.72 -13.28 7.15
C GLU A 165 -6.76 -13.29 8.27
N LYS A 166 -8.03 -13.28 7.89
CA LYS A 166 -9.14 -13.48 8.80
C LYS A 166 -9.08 -14.88 9.41
N GLU A 167 -9.14 -14.98 10.72
CA GLU A 167 -9.35 -16.26 11.38
C GLU A 167 -10.72 -16.80 11.01
N VAL A 168 -10.73 -17.93 10.34
CA VAL A 168 -11.97 -18.61 9.98
C VAL A 168 -12.27 -19.65 11.05
N THR A 169 -13.23 -19.32 11.88
CA THR A 169 -13.74 -20.23 12.91
C THR A 169 -14.79 -21.21 12.38
N ASP A 170 -15.44 -20.86 11.26
CA ASP A 170 -16.46 -21.73 10.64
C ASP A 170 -16.55 -21.45 9.13
N TYR A 171 -16.01 -22.33 8.31
CA TYR A 171 -16.45 -22.44 6.93
C TYR A 171 -17.71 -23.31 6.91
N PRO A 172 -18.84 -22.80 6.46
CA PRO A 172 -19.95 -23.67 6.10
C PRO A 172 -19.53 -24.47 4.86
N THR A 173 -18.84 -25.57 5.09
CA THR A 173 -18.32 -26.49 4.06
C THR A 173 -19.39 -26.99 3.10
N HIS A 174 -20.66 -26.82 3.45
CA HIS A 174 -21.81 -27.12 2.59
C HIS A 174 -22.06 -26.06 1.49
N LEU A 175 -21.68 -24.79 1.68
CA LEU A 175 -21.83 -23.75 0.66
C LEU A 175 -20.78 -23.88 -0.44
N LEU A 176 -19.55 -24.27 -0.09
CA LEU A 176 -18.47 -24.45 -1.09
C LEU A 176 -18.70 -25.67 -2.01
N LYS A 177 -19.55 -26.62 -1.64
CA LYS A 177 -19.89 -27.79 -2.49
C LYS A 177 -21.08 -27.54 -3.40
N ALA A 178 -21.94 -26.57 -3.08
CA ALA A 178 -23.16 -26.32 -3.88
C ALA A 178 -22.91 -25.33 -5.03
N GLU A 179 -21.83 -24.55 -4.99
CA GLU A 179 -21.59 -23.46 -5.94
C GLU A 179 -20.61 -23.79 -7.09
N ARG A 180 -20.05 -25.02 -7.10
CA ARG A 180 -19.25 -25.53 -8.22
C ARG A 180 -20.01 -26.59 -8.99
N GLU A 181 -20.97 -26.22 -9.79
CA GLU A 181 -21.31 -27.02 -10.96
C GLU A 181 -20.28 -26.68 -12.04
N GLU A 182 -19.32 -27.57 -12.24
CA GLU A 182 -18.49 -27.55 -13.44
C GLU A 182 -19.41 -27.85 -14.62
N LEU A 183 -19.82 -26.81 -15.32
CA LEU A 183 -20.46 -26.99 -16.62
C LEU A 183 -19.40 -27.52 -17.57
N PRO A 184 -19.57 -28.70 -18.16
CA PRO A 184 -18.64 -29.21 -19.17
C PRO A 184 -18.59 -28.21 -20.31
N ASN A 185 -17.45 -27.53 -20.50
CA ASN A 185 -17.16 -26.59 -21.58
C ASN A 185 -17.75 -25.17 -21.49
N GLY A 186 -18.01 -24.65 -20.28
CA GLY A 186 -18.46 -23.28 -20.10
C GLY A 186 -17.73 -22.52 -18.98
N PRO A 187 -17.79 -21.16 -18.94
CA PRO A 187 -17.29 -20.39 -17.83
C PRO A 187 -18.11 -20.70 -16.57
N VAL A 188 -17.44 -20.74 -15.41
CA VAL A 188 -18.10 -20.87 -14.10
C VAL A 188 -18.95 -19.63 -13.87
N VAL A 189 -20.26 -19.80 -13.81
CA VAL A 189 -21.19 -18.74 -13.39
C VAL A 189 -21.41 -18.92 -11.89
N LEU A 190 -20.94 -17.95 -11.12
CA LEU A 190 -21.30 -17.80 -9.71
C LEU A 190 -22.64 -17.07 -9.65
N GLU A 191 -23.69 -17.71 -9.15
CA GLU A 191 -24.94 -17.06 -8.76
C GLU A 191 -24.85 -16.50 -7.34
#